data_9ef0a4af4b9738829787b753546bcde8
#
_entry.id   9ef0a4af4b9738829787b753546bcde8
#
_cell.length_a   1.000
_cell.length_b   1.000
_cell.length_c   1.000
_cell.angle_alpha   90.00
_cell.angle_beta   90.00
_cell.angle_gamma   90.00
#
_symmetry.space_group_name_H-M   'P 1'
#
loop_
_entity.id
_entity.type
_entity.pdbx_description
1 polymer ?
#
loop_
_entity_poly.entity_id
_entity_poly.type
_entity_poly.pdbx_seq_one_letter_code
_entity_poly.pdbx_strand_id
1 'polypeptide(L)'
;MPRTDPRPHLWKVQGDIPHKQHIAWQRAKAQANYRKEVWLLTFDEFQRLWTPYWHLRGRGTHDYVMSRDDPDGAWALGNVAVIPRIEYLRRQKDYK
;
A
#
# COMPACT_ATOMS: atom_id res chain seq x y z
N MET A 1 3.04 23.85 -21.38
CA MET A 1 2.62 23.42 -21.47
C MET A 1 2.45 23.05 -21.09
N PRO A 2 2.57 23.08 -20.92
CA PRO A 2 2.34 22.58 -20.83
C PRO A 2 2.17 22.10 -20.42
N ARG A 3 2.77 22.07 -20.51
CA ARG A 3 2.24 21.65 -20.44
C ARG A 3 1.61 21.37 -20.84
N THR A 4 1.70 21.15 -21.35
CA THR A 4 0.95 20.97 -21.67
C THR A 4 0.65 20.20 -21.93
N ASP A 5 1.19 19.86 -22.12
CA ASP A 5 0.81 19.06 -22.34
C ASP A 5 -0.10 18.44 -22.08
N PRO A 6 -0.50 18.40 -22.41
CA PRO A 6 -1.62 17.80 -22.08
C PRO A 6 -1.72 16.43 -22.13
N ARG A 7 -1.50 15.80 -22.68
CA ARG A 7 -1.47 14.53 -22.47
C ARG A 7 -0.47 14.11 -21.55
N PRO A 8 0.29 14.90 -20.94
CA PRO A 8 1.21 14.52 -19.91
C PRO A 8 0.60 13.81 -18.74
N HIS A 9 -0.59 14.18 -18.30
CA HIS A 9 -1.16 13.48 -17.17
C HIS A 9 -1.55 12.05 -17.50
N LEU A 10 -1.85 11.76 -18.75
CA LEU A 10 -2.15 10.38 -19.14
C LEU A 10 -0.91 9.51 -19.10
N TRP A 11 0.22 10.03 -19.57
CA TRP A 11 1.36 9.20 -19.48
C TRP A 11 1.96 9.17 -18.09
N LYS A 12 1.65 10.12 -17.26
CA LYS A 12 2.01 10.01 -15.85
C LYS A 12 1.26 8.88 -15.18
N VAL A 13 0.02 8.67 -15.57
CA VAL A 13 -0.74 7.56 -15.01
C VAL A 13 -0.04 6.25 -15.31
N GLN A 14 0.54 6.10 -16.49
CA GLN A 14 1.22 4.88 -16.85
C GLN A 14 2.68 4.88 -16.45
N GLY A 15 3.38 5.97 -16.73
CA GLY A 15 4.81 6.04 -16.50
C GLY A 15 5.20 6.27 -15.06
N ASP A 16 4.25 6.74 -14.23
CA ASP A 16 4.52 7.11 -12.86
C ASP A 16 4.14 6.05 -11.83
N ILE A 17 3.66 4.89 -12.26
CA ILE A 17 3.24 3.87 -11.29
C ILE A 17 4.36 3.48 -10.33
N PRO A 18 5.57 3.17 -10.79
CA PRO A 18 6.66 2.86 -9.84
C PRO A 18 6.94 4.01 -8.88
N HIS A 19 6.87 5.25 -9.36
CA HIS A 19 7.09 6.41 -8.51
C HIS A 19 5.99 6.54 -7.46
N LYS A 20 4.74 6.36 -7.86
CA LYS A 20 3.61 6.40 -6.93
C LYS A 20 3.71 5.29 -5.89
N GLN A 21 4.16 4.11 -6.31
CA GLN A 21 4.38 3.01 -5.38
C GLN A 21 5.47 3.33 -4.39
N HIS A 22 6.53 4.00 -4.84
CA HIS A 22 7.61 4.40 -3.95
C HIS A 22 7.13 5.41 -2.91
N ILE A 23 6.34 6.38 -3.33
CA ILE A 23 5.78 7.37 -2.40
C ILE A 23 4.86 6.68 -1.39
N ALA A 24 4.04 5.75 -1.84
CA ALA A 24 3.15 5.00 -0.95
C ALA A 24 3.95 4.21 0.08
N TRP A 25 5.05 3.59 -0.34
CA TRP A 25 5.94 2.86 0.55
C TRP A 25 6.53 3.79 1.61
N GLN A 26 7.03 4.95 1.19
CA GLN A 26 7.61 5.92 2.12
C GLN A 26 6.57 6.39 3.14
N ARG A 27 5.35 6.65 2.70
CA ARG A 27 4.27 7.09 3.60
C ARG A 27 3.89 5.99 4.58
N ALA A 28 3.76 4.77 4.12
CA ALA A 28 3.40 3.64 4.98
C ALA A 28 4.48 3.42 6.03
N LYS A 29 5.75 3.47 5.62
CA LYS A 29 6.88 3.33 6.52
C LYS A 29 6.88 4.45 7.56
N ALA A 30 6.64 5.70 7.13
CA ALA A 30 6.60 6.82 8.04
C ALA A 30 5.48 6.69 9.07
N GLN A 31 4.31 6.22 8.64
CA GLN A 31 3.18 6.02 9.56
C GLN A 31 3.48 4.91 10.56
N ALA A 32 4.08 3.81 10.11
CA ALA A 32 4.45 2.74 11.02
C ALA A 32 5.46 3.24 12.07
N ASN A 33 6.46 4.00 11.62
CA ASN A 33 7.43 4.59 12.53
C ASN A 33 6.76 5.54 13.53
N TYR A 34 5.80 6.33 13.07
CA TYR A 34 5.08 7.24 13.94
C TYR A 34 4.30 6.48 15.03
N ARG A 35 3.73 5.34 14.67
CA ARG A 35 3.00 4.49 15.62
C ARG A 35 3.92 3.59 16.43
N LYS A 36 5.23 3.68 16.20
CA LYS A 36 6.24 2.83 16.85
C LYS A 36 6.08 1.37 16.51
N GLU A 37 5.60 1.09 15.30
CA GLU A 37 5.53 -0.26 14.76
C GLU A 37 6.81 -0.55 13.97
N VAL A 38 7.26 -1.79 13.99
CA VAL A 38 8.48 -2.18 13.31
C VAL A 38 8.21 -2.33 11.82
N TRP A 39 9.02 -1.69 10.99
CA TRP A 39 8.89 -1.72 9.53
C TRP A 39 10.14 -2.35 8.93
N LEU A 40 9.97 -3.51 8.32
CA LEU A 40 11.05 -4.25 7.69
C LEU A 40 10.87 -4.45 6.19
N LEU A 41 9.77 -3.98 5.62
CA LEU A 41 9.52 -4.13 4.18
C LEU A 41 10.43 -3.23 3.38
N THR A 42 11.18 -3.83 2.46
CA THR A 42 11.90 -3.06 1.46
C THR A 42 10.92 -2.56 0.41
N PHE A 43 11.33 -1.55 -0.37
CA PHE A 43 10.48 -1.07 -1.45
C PHE A 43 10.19 -2.18 -2.46
N ASP A 44 11.16 -3.01 -2.77
CA ASP A 44 10.98 -4.10 -3.72
C ASP A 44 9.90 -5.08 -3.25
N GLU A 45 9.95 -5.44 -1.97
CA GLU A 45 8.92 -6.31 -1.38
C GLU A 45 7.55 -5.67 -1.40
N PHE A 46 7.47 -4.40 -1.01
CA PHE A 46 6.22 -3.64 -1.03
C PHE A 46 5.66 -3.58 -2.46
N GLN A 47 6.50 -3.31 -3.43
CA GLN A 47 6.10 -3.22 -4.82
C GLN A 47 5.55 -4.55 -5.32
N ARG A 48 6.21 -5.66 -4.99
CA ARG A 48 5.75 -6.99 -5.38
C ARG A 48 4.40 -7.32 -4.78
N LEU A 49 4.20 -6.96 -3.53
CA LEU A 49 2.92 -7.22 -2.85
C LEU A 49 1.79 -6.45 -3.51
N TRP A 50 2.02 -5.20 -3.88
CA TRP A 50 0.98 -4.33 -4.39
C TRP A 50 0.74 -4.45 -5.89
N THR A 51 1.74 -4.81 -6.69
CA THR A 51 1.62 -4.76 -8.14
C THR A 51 0.37 -5.45 -8.69
N PRO A 52 0.00 -6.66 -8.23
CA PRO A 52 -1.21 -7.30 -8.75
C PRO A 52 -2.50 -6.56 -8.39
N TYR A 53 -2.48 -5.73 -7.36
CA TYR A 53 -3.68 -5.09 -6.83
C TYR A 53 -3.57 -3.57 -6.80
N TRP A 54 -2.55 -3.01 -7.45
CA TRP A 54 -2.25 -1.59 -7.29
C TRP A 54 -3.44 -0.69 -7.65
N HIS A 55 -4.11 -0.98 -8.76
CA HIS A 55 -5.24 -0.17 -9.20
C HIS A 55 -6.51 -0.43 -8.39
N LEU A 56 -6.49 -1.41 -7.51
CA LEU A 56 -7.62 -1.69 -6.61
C LEU A 56 -7.42 -1.08 -5.23
N ARG A 57 -6.29 -0.42 -5.01
CA ARG A 57 -5.95 0.20 -3.75
C ARG A 57 -6.85 1.40 -3.50
N GLY A 58 -7.36 1.53 -2.28
CA GLY A 58 -8.23 2.67 -1.95
C GLY A 58 -8.80 2.55 -0.56
N ARG A 59 -9.84 3.32 -0.31
CA ARG A 59 -10.49 3.38 1.00
C ARG A 59 -11.90 2.86 1.02
N GLY A 60 -12.43 2.43 -0.13
CA GLY A 60 -13.75 1.86 -0.20
C GLY A 60 -13.80 0.47 0.41
N THR A 61 -15.01 0.00 0.71
CA THR A 61 -15.21 -1.30 1.35
C THR A 61 -14.57 -2.45 0.56
N HIS A 62 -14.63 -2.37 -0.76
CA HIS A 62 -14.10 -3.42 -1.61
C HIS A 62 -12.72 -3.10 -2.18
N ASP A 63 -12.15 -1.95 -1.84
CA ASP A 63 -10.79 -1.62 -2.22
C ASP A 63 -9.81 -2.39 -1.36
N TYR A 64 -8.57 -2.50 -1.85
CA TYR A 64 -7.56 -3.31 -1.19
C TYR A 64 -6.67 -2.47 -0.28
N VAL A 65 -6.26 -3.09 0.81
CA VAL A 65 -5.34 -2.50 1.78
C VAL A 65 -4.30 -3.54 2.18
N MET A 66 -3.18 -3.08 2.72
CA MET A 66 -2.17 -3.97 3.26
C MET A 66 -2.41 -4.16 4.75
N SER A 67 -2.39 -5.41 5.20
CA SER A 67 -2.69 -5.76 6.57
C SER A 67 -1.62 -6.71 7.11
N ARG A 68 -1.36 -6.63 8.41
CA ARG A 68 -0.51 -7.61 9.09
C ARG A 68 -1.34 -8.80 9.53
N ASP A 69 -0.78 -9.99 9.36
CA ASP A 69 -1.43 -11.20 9.87
C ASP A 69 -1.40 -11.22 11.39
N ASP A 70 -0.24 -10.87 11.96
CA ASP A 70 -0.10 -10.67 13.41
C ASP A 70 0.03 -9.15 13.63
N PRO A 71 -0.98 -8.49 14.21
CA PRO A 71 -0.93 -7.04 14.39
C PRO A 71 0.14 -6.57 15.38
N ASP A 72 0.65 -7.47 16.19
CA ASP A 72 1.75 -7.15 17.09
C ASP A 72 3.11 -7.41 16.47
N GLY A 73 3.15 -8.02 15.30
CA GLY A 73 4.38 -8.31 14.61
C GLY A 73 4.82 -7.17 13.71
N ALA A 74 5.96 -7.36 13.07
CA ALA A 74 6.54 -6.37 12.18
C ALA A 74 5.80 -6.33 10.84
N TRP A 75 5.89 -5.18 10.17
CA TRP A 75 5.52 -5.05 8.77
C TRP A 75 6.64 -5.71 7.95
N ALA A 76 6.53 -7.00 7.74
CA ALA A 76 7.54 -7.80 7.07
C ALA A 76 6.86 -8.72 6.07
N LEU A 77 7.61 -9.16 5.06
CA LEU A 77 7.05 -9.93 3.95
C LEU A 77 6.26 -11.15 4.42
N GLY A 78 6.73 -11.84 5.45
CA GLY A 78 6.06 -13.03 5.96
C GLY A 78 4.87 -12.74 6.86
N ASN A 79 4.59 -11.48 7.16
CA ASN A 79 3.54 -11.10 8.11
C ASN A 79 2.52 -10.13 7.51
N VAL A 80 2.56 -9.88 6.22
CA VAL A 80 1.64 -8.93 5.58
C VAL A 80 0.96 -9.56 4.38
N ALA A 81 -0.22 -9.05 4.07
CA ALA A 81 -0.96 -9.45 2.88
C ALA A 81 -1.75 -8.25 2.38
N VAL A 82 -2.00 -8.23 1.08
CA VAL A 82 -2.85 -7.23 0.45
C VAL A 82 -4.22 -7.87 0.28
N ILE A 83 -5.21 -7.35 1.00
CA ILE A 83 -6.53 -7.96 1.09
C ILE A 83 -7.61 -6.90 0.90
N PRO A 84 -8.84 -7.30 0.54
CA PRO A 84 -9.94 -6.34 0.49
C PRO A 84 -10.17 -5.72 1.87
N ARG A 85 -10.55 -4.44 1.89
CA ARG A 85 -10.77 -3.72 3.13
C ARG A 85 -11.84 -4.39 4.01
N ILE A 86 -12.87 -4.97 3.39
CA ILE A 86 -13.90 -5.64 4.17
C ILE A 86 -13.34 -6.79 4.99
N GLU A 87 -12.37 -7.51 4.44
CA GLU A 87 -11.73 -8.58 5.18
C GLU A 87 -10.82 -8.03 6.27
N TYR A 88 -10.11 -6.94 5.98
CA TYR A 88 -9.31 -6.25 6.99
C TYR A 88 -10.18 -5.85 8.18
N LEU A 89 -11.37 -5.31 7.93
CA LEU A 89 -12.27 -4.90 9.00
C LEU A 89 -12.77 -6.10 9.81
N ARG A 90 -12.99 -7.24 9.15
CA ARG A 90 -13.35 -8.46 9.86
C ARG A 90 -12.26 -8.91 10.80
N ARG A 91 -11.01 -8.88 10.33
CA ARG A 91 -9.86 -9.25 11.15
C ARG A 91 -9.74 -8.34 12.37
N GLN A 92 -10.01 -7.06 12.20
CA GLN A 92 -9.99 -6.12 13.31
C GLN A 92 -10.99 -6.50 14.37
N LYS A 93 -12.18 -6.93 13.97
CA LYS A 93 -13.20 -7.38 14.92
C LYS A 93 -12.76 -8.61 15.67
N ASP A 94 -12.17 -9.56 14.97
CA ASP A 94 -11.77 -10.83 15.58
C ASP A 94 -10.70 -10.66 16.63
N TYR A 95 -9.96 -9.56 16.59
CA TYR A 95 -8.92 -9.29 17.57
C TYR A 95 -9.45 -8.62 18.82
N LYS A 96 -10.69 -8.28 18.82
CA LYS A 96 -11.31 -7.72 20.02
C LYS A 96 -12.09 -8.76 20.77
#